data_69508a01dd50020e779dfb456fa11447
#
_entry.id   69508a01dd50020e779dfb456fa11447
#
_cell.length_a   1.000
_cell.length_b   1.000
_cell.length_c   1.000
_cell.angle_alpha   90.00
_cell.angle_beta   90.00
_cell.angle_gamma   90.00
#
_symmetry.space_group_name_H-M   'P 1'
#
loop_
_entity.id
_entity.type
_entity.pdbx_description
1 polymer ?
#
loop_
_entity_poly.entity_id
_entity_poly.type
_entity_poly.pdbx_seq_one_letter_code
_entity_poly.pdbx_strand_id
1 'polypeptide(L)'
;MNPKYEYRALMACDIAGSAGRGEQRLQEIRRVLRSALSSALALADLDSRDFAYVDTGDGCRLVAPAALPKARLLFPLLPELGTRIREHNQHTGPDTRLRVRAAVHAGEIRFDPEGTVSGAPFEALARLLDSAPLRHAALAGPSGTPVAAILSQHFYEETIGHGYEGLETDAFTAADVRVKEYAARAWLWYPGSPVGPRVDSGRGSGSGEQPAEPEPRSVEQLVRASGNGTAFAVHRGNQYVRHNNRG
;
A
#
# COMPACT_ATOMS: atom_id res chain seq x y z
N MET A 1 24.55 7.62 19.38
CA MET A 1 23.62 8.74 19.07
C MET A 1 22.23 8.37 19.58
N ASN A 2 21.44 9.33 20.08
CA ASN A 2 20.06 9.08 20.48
C ASN A 2 19.16 8.98 19.24
N PRO A 3 18.06 8.21 19.30
CA PRO A 3 17.08 8.16 18.24
C PRO A 3 16.45 9.54 18.03
N LYS A 4 16.15 9.85 16.77
CA LYS A 4 15.49 11.12 16.38
C LYS A 4 14.04 10.83 16.04
N TYR A 5 13.13 11.66 16.53
CA TYR A 5 11.70 11.60 16.19
C TYR A 5 11.35 12.74 15.26
N GLU A 6 10.62 12.43 14.18
CA GLU A 6 10.18 13.40 13.21
C GLU A 6 8.78 13.09 12.68
N TYR A 7 7.99 14.13 12.52
CA TYR A 7 6.71 14.03 11.86
C TYR A 7 6.93 13.93 10.35
N ARG A 8 6.43 12.86 9.73
CA ARG A 8 6.63 12.56 8.30
C ARG A 8 5.34 12.11 7.63
N ALA A 9 5.22 12.45 6.36
CA ALA A 9 4.23 11.83 5.49
C ALA A 9 4.78 10.50 4.95
N LEU A 10 3.89 9.50 4.89
CA LEU A 10 4.20 8.14 4.54
C LEU A 10 3.25 7.67 3.43
N MET A 11 3.78 6.93 2.47
CA MET A 11 2.99 6.23 1.47
C MET A 11 3.43 4.77 1.40
N ALA A 12 2.48 3.86 1.28
CA ALA A 12 2.72 2.48 0.89
C ALA A 12 1.91 2.16 -0.35
N CYS A 13 2.47 1.37 -1.23
CA CYS A 13 1.71 0.82 -2.34
C CYS A 13 2.08 -0.65 -2.57
N ASP A 14 1.12 -1.41 -3.08
CA ASP A 14 1.30 -2.80 -3.48
C ASP A 14 0.48 -3.16 -4.73
N ILE A 15 0.77 -4.32 -5.28
CA ILE A 15 0.09 -4.84 -6.45
C ILE A 15 -1.12 -5.64 -6.01
N ALA A 16 -2.33 -5.20 -6.38
CA ALA A 16 -3.56 -5.93 -6.11
C ALA A 16 -3.56 -7.28 -6.84
N GLY A 17 -3.84 -8.37 -6.10
CA GLY A 17 -3.89 -9.72 -6.66
C GLY A 17 -2.53 -10.20 -7.17
N SER A 18 -1.44 -9.90 -6.47
CA SER A 18 -0.09 -10.37 -6.78
C SER A 18 0.08 -11.88 -6.59
N ALA A 19 -0.66 -12.47 -5.63
CA ALA A 19 -0.59 -13.88 -5.32
C ALA A 19 -1.11 -14.77 -6.48
N GLY A 20 -0.41 -15.90 -6.72
CA GLY A 20 -0.85 -16.90 -7.72
C GLY A 20 -0.47 -16.62 -9.17
N ARG A 21 0.24 -15.52 -9.46
CA ARG A 21 0.64 -15.16 -10.83
C ARG A 21 1.88 -15.91 -11.36
N GLY A 22 2.55 -16.68 -10.51
CA GLY A 22 3.83 -17.31 -10.83
C GLY A 22 5.02 -16.36 -10.69
N GLU A 23 6.20 -16.92 -10.40
CA GLU A 23 7.35 -16.12 -9.98
C GLU A 23 7.86 -15.16 -11.06
N GLN A 24 7.98 -15.62 -12.31
CA GLN A 24 8.46 -14.79 -13.42
C GLN A 24 7.57 -13.56 -13.67
N ARG A 25 6.25 -13.78 -13.72
CA ARG A 25 5.28 -12.70 -13.90
C ARG A 25 5.29 -11.75 -12.71
N LEU A 26 5.42 -12.29 -11.51
CA LEU A 26 5.50 -11.48 -10.31
C LEU A 26 6.75 -10.57 -10.33
N GLN A 27 7.90 -11.09 -10.74
CA GLN A 27 9.11 -10.26 -10.90
C GLN A 27 8.96 -9.20 -11.97
N GLU A 28 8.30 -9.51 -13.08
CA GLU A 28 8.02 -8.54 -14.15
C GLU A 28 7.14 -7.40 -13.65
N ILE A 29 5.98 -7.71 -13.05
CA ILE A 29 5.05 -6.68 -12.56
C ILE A 29 5.63 -5.84 -11.42
N ARG A 30 6.48 -6.43 -10.57
CA ARG A 30 7.26 -5.69 -9.55
C ARG A 30 8.23 -4.69 -10.17
N ARG A 31 8.93 -5.10 -11.25
CA ARG A 31 9.81 -4.19 -11.99
C ARG A 31 9.02 -3.04 -12.62
N VAL A 32 7.86 -3.34 -13.20
CA VAL A 32 6.98 -2.34 -13.79
C VAL A 32 6.51 -1.34 -12.73
N LEU A 33 6.04 -1.81 -11.55
CA LEU A 33 5.62 -0.91 -10.48
C LEU A 33 6.76 0.02 -10.02
N ARG A 34 7.97 -0.52 -9.83
CA ARG A 34 9.14 0.30 -9.44
C ARG A 34 9.49 1.32 -10.50
N SER A 35 9.49 0.94 -11.78
CA SER A 35 9.76 1.85 -12.89
C SER A 35 8.69 2.94 -13.00
N ALA A 36 7.41 2.57 -12.88
CA ALA A 36 6.28 3.50 -12.92
C ALA A 36 6.37 4.51 -11.76
N LEU A 37 6.69 4.05 -10.55
CA LEU A 37 6.84 4.92 -9.39
C LEU A 37 8.04 5.87 -9.53
N SER A 38 9.19 5.39 -9.99
CA SER A 38 10.36 6.23 -10.25
C SER A 38 10.05 7.31 -11.29
N SER A 39 9.37 6.94 -12.37
CA SER A 39 8.95 7.90 -13.40
C SER A 39 7.93 8.91 -12.87
N ALA A 40 6.97 8.45 -12.06
CA ALA A 40 5.97 9.32 -11.45
C ALA A 40 6.60 10.33 -10.49
N LEU A 41 7.58 9.92 -9.67
CA LEU A 41 8.34 10.82 -8.81
C LEU A 41 9.05 11.90 -9.63
N ALA A 42 9.75 11.50 -10.69
CA ALA A 42 10.47 12.44 -11.55
C ALA A 42 9.53 13.45 -12.24
N LEU A 43 8.38 13.00 -12.75
CA LEU A 43 7.37 13.86 -13.38
C LEU A 43 6.65 14.77 -12.38
N ALA A 44 6.54 14.32 -11.15
CA ALA A 44 6.03 15.12 -10.04
C ALA A 44 7.08 16.13 -9.50
N ASP A 45 8.25 16.22 -10.09
CA ASP A 45 9.38 17.03 -9.59
C ASP A 45 9.73 16.68 -8.13
N LEU A 46 9.84 15.37 -7.87
CA LEU A 46 10.22 14.79 -6.59
C LEU A 46 11.48 13.93 -6.76
N ASP A 47 12.55 14.32 -6.09
CA ASP A 47 13.78 13.52 -6.14
C ASP A 47 13.63 12.24 -5.31
N SER A 48 13.71 11.10 -5.98
CA SER A 48 13.57 9.80 -5.30
C SER A 48 14.65 9.56 -4.22
N ARG A 49 15.79 10.25 -4.31
CA ARG A 49 16.89 10.14 -3.33
C ARG A 49 16.56 10.79 -1.99
N ASP A 50 15.61 11.72 -1.96
CA ASP A 50 15.15 12.38 -0.73
C ASP A 50 14.19 11.53 0.08
N PHE A 51 13.67 10.46 -0.52
CA PHE A 51 12.74 9.54 0.14
C PHE A 51 13.49 8.36 0.77
N ALA A 52 13.14 8.00 2.01
CA ALA A 52 13.51 6.68 2.49
C ALA A 52 12.58 5.64 1.84
N TYR A 53 13.18 4.73 1.09
CA TYR A 53 12.48 3.69 0.32
C TYR A 53 12.70 2.32 0.95
N VAL A 54 11.62 1.58 1.15
CA VAL A 54 11.65 0.18 1.63
C VAL A 54 10.87 -0.69 0.64
N ASP A 55 11.57 -1.63 0.02
CA ASP A 55 10.95 -2.67 -0.82
C ASP A 55 10.23 -3.69 0.08
N THR A 56 8.96 -3.97 -0.21
CA THR A 56 8.16 -4.96 0.53
C THR A 56 7.84 -6.21 -0.30
N GLY A 57 8.53 -6.37 -1.43
CA GLY A 57 8.37 -7.49 -2.33
C GLY A 57 7.37 -7.18 -3.45
N ASP A 58 6.08 -7.24 -3.22
CA ASP A 58 5.02 -6.89 -4.19
C ASP A 58 4.60 -5.42 -4.14
N GLY A 59 5.30 -4.63 -3.32
CA GLY A 59 5.07 -3.21 -3.16
C GLY A 59 6.26 -2.47 -2.59
N CYS A 60 6.01 -1.27 -2.06
CA CYS A 60 7.00 -0.46 -1.39
C CYS A 60 6.40 0.47 -0.34
N ARG A 61 7.25 0.98 0.54
CA ARG A 61 6.94 2.10 1.43
C ARG A 61 7.88 3.24 1.14
N LEU A 62 7.34 4.44 1.15
CA LEU A 62 8.05 5.70 1.02
C LEU A 62 7.86 6.53 2.28
N VAL A 63 8.95 7.09 2.78
CA VAL A 63 8.92 8.13 3.81
C VAL A 63 9.35 9.43 3.14
N ALA A 64 8.46 10.40 3.10
CA ALA A 64 8.73 11.68 2.48
C ALA A 64 9.73 12.50 3.29
N PRO A 65 10.56 13.36 2.64
CA PRO A 65 11.40 14.31 3.35
C PRO A 65 10.55 15.29 4.19
N ALA A 66 11.11 15.80 5.30
CA ALA A 66 10.38 16.66 6.23
C ALA A 66 9.86 17.95 5.60
N ALA A 67 10.63 18.49 4.66
CA ALA A 67 10.31 19.74 3.97
C ALA A 67 9.25 19.59 2.86
N LEU A 68 8.89 18.37 2.49
CA LEU A 68 7.92 18.15 1.43
C LEU A 68 6.50 18.42 1.92
N PRO A 69 5.73 19.32 1.26
CA PRO A 69 4.31 19.44 1.52
C PRO A 69 3.63 18.09 1.30
N LYS A 70 2.95 17.57 2.33
CA LYS A 70 2.41 16.20 2.30
C LYS A 70 1.38 15.98 1.19
N ALA A 71 0.65 17.00 0.76
CA ALA A 71 -0.25 16.96 -0.38
C ALA A 71 0.44 16.53 -1.69
N ARG A 72 1.76 16.74 -1.82
CA ARG A 72 2.55 16.32 -2.99
C ARG A 72 2.61 14.80 -3.16
N LEU A 73 2.40 14.02 -2.09
CA LEU A 73 2.22 12.57 -2.19
C LEU A 73 0.88 12.19 -2.86
N LEU A 74 -0.12 13.08 -2.80
CA LEU A 74 -1.38 12.88 -3.51
C LEU A 74 -1.29 13.42 -4.92
N PHE A 75 -1.05 14.72 -5.05
CA PHE A 75 -1.00 15.41 -6.33
C PHE A 75 0.35 16.18 -6.46
N PRO A 76 1.09 15.98 -7.56
CA PRO A 76 0.71 15.19 -8.75
C PRO A 76 1.11 13.69 -8.71
N LEU A 77 1.79 13.19 -7.65
CA LEU A 77 2.44 11.87 -7.65
C LEU A 77 1.49 10.70 -7.99
N LEU A 78 0.35 10.58 -7.32
CA LEU A 78 -0.54 9.42 -7.54
C LEU A 78 -1.26 9.44 -8.90
N PRO A 79 -1.75 10.57 -9.45
CA PRO A 79 -2.21 10.65 -10.83
C PRO A 79 -1.14 10.27 -11.86
N GLU A 80 0.12 10.72 -11.68
CA GLU A 80 1.22 10.35 -12.56
C GLU A 80 1.53 8.85 -12.49
N LEU A 81 1.54 8.27 -11.30
CA LEU A 81 1.65 6.82 -11.14
C LEU A 81 0.52 6.09 -11.88
N GLY A 82 -0.72 6.56 -11.74
CA GLY A 82 -1.88 6.01 -12.45
C GLY A 82 -1.71 6.08 -13.96
N THR A 83 -1.18 7.18 -14.48
CA THR A 83 -0.90 7.36 -15.90
C THR A 83 0.15 6.37 -16.40
N ARG A 84 1.29 6.22 -15.71
CA ARG A 84 2.34 5.26 -16.09
C ARG A 84 1.85 3.81 -16.10
N ILE A 85 1.05 3.43 -15.09
CA ILE A 85 0.47 2.07 -15.04
C ILE A 85 -0.58 1.89 -16.13
N ARG A 86 -1.39 2.89 -16.43
CA ARG A 86 -2.36 2.83 -17.54
C ARG A 86 -1.68 2.61 -18.88
N GLU A 87 -0.62 3.34 -19.16
CA GLU A 87 0.20 3.17 -20.36
C GLU A 87 0.75 1.75 -20.47
N HIS A 88 1.32 1.21 -19.40
CA HIS A 88 1.76 -0.18 -19.40
C HIS A 88 0.61 -1.13 -19.69
N ASN A 89 -0.54 -0.97 -19.04
CA ASN A 89 -1.70 -1.84 -19.17
C ASN A 89 -2.33 -1.82 -20.59
N GLN A 90 -2.14 -0.75 -21.35
CA GLN A 90 -2.60 -0.66 -22.73
C GLN A 90 -1.79 -1.55 -23.68
N HIS A 91 -0.53 -1.81 -23.36
CA HIS A 91 0.39 -2.55 -24.22
C HIS A 91 0.66 -3.99 -23.72
N THR A 92 -0.06 -4.45 -22.69
CA THR A 92 0.15 -5.78 -22.10
C THR A 92 -1.12 -6.62 -22.06
N GLY A 93 -0.92 -7.95 -22.05
CA GLY A 93 -2.00 -8.91 -21.87
C GLY A 93 -2.60 -8.90 -20.46
N PRO A 94 -3.77 -9.54 -20.26
CA PRO A 94 -4.48 -9.56 -18.98
C PRO A 94 -3.61 -10.03 -17.81
N ASP A 95 -2.72 -10.98 -18.03
CA ASP A 95 -1.89 -11.62 -16.99
C ASP A 95 -0.82 -10.71 -16.40
N THR A 96 -0.39 -9.68 -17.14
CA THR A 96 0.65 -8.72 -16.73
C THR A 96 0.09 -7.34 -16.44
N ARG A 97 -1.22 -7.15 -16.56
CA ARG A 97 -1.87 -5.90 -16.16
C ARG A 97 -1.74 -5.69 -14.65
N LEU A 98 -1.45 -4.45 -14.29
CA LEU A 98 -1.34 -4.03 -12.90
C LEU A 98 -2.58 -3.27 -12.45
N ARG A 99 -2.96 -3.56 -11.21
CA ARG A 99 -3.77 -2.70 -10.35
C ARG A 99 -2.99 -2.47 -9.07
N VAL A 100 -2.95 -1.24 -8.61
CA VAL A 100 -2.16 -0.84 -7.45
C VAL A 100 -3.08 -0.30 -6.37
N ARG A 101 -2.83 -0.73 -5.14
CA ARG A 101 -3.39 -0.13 -3.94
C ARG A 101 -2.35 0.82 -3.38
N ALA A 102 -2.77 1.99 -2.94
CA ALA A 102 -1.92 2.95 -2.27
C ALA A 102 -2.57 3.39 -0.95
N ALA A 103 -1.80 3.44 0.11
CA ALA A 103 -2.22 4.00 1.40
C ALA A 103 -1.34 5.20 1.74
N VAL A 104 -1.93 6.27 2.28
CA VAL A 104 -1.23 7.49 2.67
C VAL A 104 -1.61 7.87 4.10
N HIS A 105 -0.60 8.17 4.91
CA HIS A 105 -0.73 8.55 6.31
C HIS A 105 0.37 9.54 6.70
N ALA A 106 0.23 10.23 7.81
CA ALA A 106 1.28 11.05 8.40
C ALA A 106 1.31 10.86 9.92
N GLY A 107 2.50 10.95 10.48
CA GLY A 107 2.69 10.86 11.91
C GLY A 107 4.15 10.91 12.32
N GLU A 108 4.39 10.91 13.62
CA GLU A 108 5.73 10.92 14.18
C GLU A 108 6.38 9.54 14.05
N ILE A 109 7.52 9.47 13.40
CA ILE A 109 8.33 8.27 13.23
C ILE A 109 9.69 8.42 13.89
N ARG A 110 10.27 7.30 14.24
CA ARG A 110 11.58 7.22 14.86
C ARG A 110 12.62 6.82 13.81
N PHE A 111 13.71 7.58 13.79
CA PHE A 111 14.93 7.27 13.06
C PHE A 111 15.97 6.76 14.05
N ASP A 112 16.40 5.53 13.89
CA ASP A 112 17.52 4.99 14.64
C ASP A 112 18.85 5.42 14.03
N PRO A 113 19.94 5.48 14.83
CA PRO A 113 21.27 5.86 14.33
C PRO A 113 21.78 4.99 13.18
N GLU A 114 21.26 3.76 13.06
CA GLU A 114 21.58 2.78 12.03
C GLU A 114 20.78 2.99 10.73
N GLY A 115 19.94 4.04 10.67
CA GLY A 115 19.11 4.37 9.50
C GLY A 115 17.79 3.60 9.42
N THR A 116 17.46 2.79 10.43
CA THR A 116 16.16 2.11 10.51
C THR A 116 15.06 3.10 10.88
N VAL A 117 13.91 2.99 10.23
CA VAL A 117 12.72 3.78 10.54
C VAL A 117 11.64 2.91 11.16
N SER A 118 10.99 3.39 12.22
CA SER A 118 9.94 2.67 12.94
C SER A 118 8.90 3.62 13.55
N GLY A 119 7.79 3.06 14.04
CA GLY A 119 6.76 3.82 14.75
C GLY A 119 5.33 3.40 14.38
N ALA A 120 4.38 3.79 15.22
CA ALA A 120 2.95 3.53 15.05
C ALA A 120 2.37 3.96 13.67
N PRO A 121 2.85 5.04 13.01
CA PRO A 121 2.37 5.40 11.68
C PRO A 121 2.55 4.31 10.63
N PHE A 122 3.57 3.46 10.73
CA PHE A 122 3.75 2.33 9.79
C PHE A 122 2.71 1.24 10.00
N GLU A 123 2.25 1.03 11.22
CA GLU A 123 1.15 0.09 11.51
C GLU A 123 -0.16 0.61 10.93
N ALA A 124 -0.50 1.87 11.18
CA ALA A 124 -1.68 2.50 10.60
C ALA A 124 -1.67 2.41 9.07
N LEU A 125 -0.52 2.72 8.44
CA LEU A 125 -0.34 2.63 7.01
C LEU A 125 -0.57 1.20 6.47
N ALA A 126 -0.04 0.19 7.15
CA ALA A 126 -0.24 -1.22 6.80
C ALA A 126 -1.72 -1.64 6.95
N ARG A 127 -2.41 -1.22 8.03
CA ARG A 127 -3.84 -1.49 8.22
C ARG A 127 -4.71 -0.84 7.15
N LEU A 128 -4.39 0.39 6.76
CA LEU A 128 -5.07 1.07 5.67
C LEU A 128 -4.88 0.31 4.35
N LEU A 129 -3.65 -0.09 4.03
CA LEU A 129 -3.34 -0.82 2.80
C LEU A 129 -4.06 -2.18 2.74
N ASP A 130 -4.18 -2.87 3.88
CA ASP A 130 -4.86 -4.17 4.01
C ASP A 130 -6.39 -4.08 4.18
N SER A 131 -6.95 -2.88 4.18
CA SER A 131 -8.38 -2.68 4.44
C SER A 131 -9.29 -3.26 3.36
N ALA A 132 -10.45 -3.78 3.77
CA ALA A 132 -11.46 -4.29 2.84
C ALA A 132 -11.98 -3.20 1.88
N PRO A 133 -12.25 -1.96 2.33
CA PRO A 133 -12.67 -0.88 1.41
C PRO A 133 -11.67 -0.62 0.30
N LEU A 134 -10.36 -0.57 0.61
CA LEU A 134 -9.34 -0.35 -0.43
C LEU A 134 -9.20 -1.54 -1.38
N ARG A 135 -9.28 -2.77 -0.86
CA ARG A 135 -9.28 -3.97 -1.72
C ARG A 135 -10.46 -3.97 -2.69
N HIS A 136 -11.66 -3.66 -2.20
CA HIS A 136 -12.85 -3.54 -3.06
C HIS A 136 -12.68 -2.43 -4.09
N ALA A 137 -12.25 -1.24 -3.69
CA ALA A 137 -12.01 -0.13 -4.61
C ALA A 137 -11.01 -0.50 -5.72
N ALA A 138 -9.92 -1.19 -5.36
CA ALA A 138 -8.92 -1.62 -6.36
C ALA A 138 -9.47 -2.64 -7.36
N LEU A 139 -10.40 -3.51 -6.96
CA LEU A 139 -11.01 -4.50 -7.84
C LEU A 139 -12.15 -3.91 -8.69
N ALA A 140 -12.99 -3.08 -8.08
CA ALA A 140 -14.18 -2.50 -8.70
C ALA A 140 -13.89 -1.23 -9.51
N GLY A 141 -12.67 -0.69 -9.44
CA GLY A 141 -12.28 0.53 -10.12
C GLY A 141 -12.46 0.44 -11.64
N PRO A 142 -12.82 1.56 -12.30
CA PRO A 142 -12.95 1.62 -13.76
C PRO A 142 -11.67 1.13 -14.46
N SER A 143 -11.81 0.57 -15.65
CA SER A 143 -10.66 0.03 -16.42
C SER A 143 -9.55 1.04 -16.66
N GLY A 144 -9.89 2.33 -16.75
CA GLY A 144 -8.92 3.43 -16.90
C GLY A 144 -8.27 3.92 -15.61
N THR A 145 -8.62 3.36 -14.45
CA THR A 145 -8.15 3.83 -13.13
C THR A 145 -7.39 2.70 -12.42
N PRO A 146 -6.14 2.46 -12.76
CA PRO A 146 -5.38 1.32 -12.24
C PRO A 146 -4.89 1.50 -10.81
N VAL A 147 -5.01 2.69 -10.23
CA VAL A 147 -4.63 3.00 -8.85
C VAL A 147 -5.87 3.30 -8.03
N ALA A 148 -6.02 2.62 -6.91
CA ALA A 148 -6.96 2.99 -5.84
C ALA A 148 -6.16 3.43 -4.62
N ALA A 149 -6.51 4.56 -4.04
CA ALA A 149 -5.83 5.14 -2.89
C ALA A 149 -6.75 5.20 -1.67
N ILE A 150 -6.17 5.09 -0.48
CA ILE A 150 -6.83 5.34 0.81
C ILE A 150 -5.98 6.27 1.67
N LEU A 151 -6.61 7.28 2.24
CA LEU A 151 -6.00 8.24 3.13
C LEU A 151 -6.53 8.02 4.55
N SER A 152 -5.67 8.12 5.55
CA SER A 152 -6.16 8.20 6.94
C SER A 152 -6.99 9.47 7.14
N GLN A 153 -7.93 9.45 8.10
CA GLN A 153 -8.72 10.62 8.47
C GLN A 153 -7.81 11.83 8.75
N HIS A 154 -6.80 11.63 9.57
CA HIS A 154 -5.83 12.67 9.93
C HIS A 154 -5.13 13.27 8.70
N PHE A 155 -4.65 12.42 7.78
CA PHE A 155 -3.99 12.91 6.56
C PHE A 155 -4.95 13.71 5.67
N TYR A 156 -6.19 13.22 5.54
CA TYR A 156 -7.24 13.90 4.77
C TYR A 156 -7.54 15.30 5.33
N GLU A 157 -7.74 15.40 6.65
CA GLU A 157 -8.03 16.67 7.33
C GLU A 157 -6.90 17.68 7.16
N GLU A 158 -5.64 17.22 7.25
CA GLU A 158 -4.47 18.07 7.12
C GLU A 158 -4.11 18.45 5.67
N THR A 159 -4.78 17.88 4.67
CA THR A 159 -4.49 18.14 3.25
C THR A 159 -5.71 18.62 2.49
N ILE A 160 -6.69 17.76 2.26
CA ILE A 160 -7.86 18.07 1.41
C ILE A 160 -8.68 19.22 1.99
N GLY A 161 -8.82 19.27 3.31
CA GLY A 161 -9.53 20.34 4.00
C GLY A 161 -8.94 21.74 3.82
N HIS A 162 -7.69 21.84 3.32
CA HIS A 162 -7.02 23.12 3.07
C HIS A 162 -7.08 23.60 1.61
N GLY A 163 -7.76 22.88 0.71
CA GLY A 163 -8.02 23.33 -0.67
C GLY A 163 -6.77 23.34 -1.56
N TYR A 164 -5.96 22.28 -1.52
CA TYR A 164 -4.83 22.15 -2.43
C TYR A 164 -5.31 21.95 -3.88
N GLU A 165 -4.64 22.62 -4.82
CA GLU A 165 -4.90 22.50 -6.25
C GLU A 165 -4.83 21.03 -6.72
N GLY A 166 -5.81 20.61 -7.52
CA GLY A 166 -5.92 19.25 -8.05
C GLY A 166 -6.48 18.21 -7.08
N LEU A 167 -6.95 18.62 -5.90
CA LEU A 167 -7.50 17.75 -4.86
C LEU A 167 -8.93 18.20 -4.46
N GLU A 168 -9.90 17.88 -5.32
CA GLU A 168 -11.30 18.22 -5.08
C GLU A 168 -11.94 17.30 -4.04
N THR A 169 -12.62 17.85 -3.05
CA THR A 169 -13.25 17.08 -1.95
C THR A 169 -14.22 16.01 -2.43
N ASP A 170 -14.96 16.29 -3.51
CA ASP A 170 -15.98 15.39 -4.09
C ASP A 170 -15.38 14.14 -4.73
N ALA A 171 -14.08 14.13 -5.01
CA ALA A 171 -13.38 12.97 -5.53
C ALA A 171 -13.08 11.93 -4.44
N PHE A 172 -13.30 12.26 -3.17
CA PHE A 172 -13.00 11.39 -2.04
C PHE A 172 -14.28 10.81 -1.44
N THR A 173 -14.26 9.52 -1.11
CA THR A 173 -15.37 8.81 -0.47
C THR A 173 -14.96 8.32 0.91
N ALA A 174 -15.72 8.68 1.93
CA ALA A 174 -15.49 8.21 3.29
C ALA A 174 -15.73 6.72 3.41
N ALA A 175 -14.88 6.01 4.17
CA ALA A 175 -15.01 4.58 4.44
C ALA A 175 -14.58 4.27 5.88
N ASP A 176 -15.27 3.32 6.50
CA ASP A 176 -14.87 2.78 7.80
C ASP A 176 -13.91 1.61 7.58
N VAL A 177 -12.73 1.71 8.18
CA VAL A 177 -11.69 0.68 8.14
C VAL A 177 -11.72 -0.10 9.43
N ARG A 178 -11.79 -1.43 9.33
CA ARG A 178 -11.64 -2.35 10.46
C ARG A 178 -10.70 -3.48 10.04
N VAL A 179 -9.52 -3.51 10.68
CA VAL A 179 -8.50 -4.54 10.41
C VAL A 179 -7.87 -4.94 11.74
N LYS A 180 -8.17 -6.13 12.22
CA LYS A 180 -7.82 -6.59 13.57
C LYS A 180 -8.32 -5.59 14.63
N GLU A 181 -7.42 -5.10 15.50
CA GLU A 181 -7.69 -4.09 16.54
C GLU A 181 -7.79 -2.65 16.00
N TYR A 182 -7.39 -2.41 14.75
CA TYR A 182 -7.45 -1.08 14.14
C TYR A 182 -8.84 -0.77 13.63
N ALA A 183 -9.45 0.30 14.13
CA ALA A 183 -10.73 0.82 13.67
C ALA A 183 -10.61 2.34 13.49
N ALA A 184 -10.84 2.83 12.28
CA ALA A 184 -10.73 4.24 11.96
C ALA A 184 -11.55 4.62 10.73
N ARG A 185 -11.94 5.89 10.63
CA ARG A 185 -12.44 6.48 9.40
C ARG A 185 -11.27 6.76 8.47
N ALA A 186 -11.49 6.54 7.17
CA ALA A 186 -10.51 6.79 6.11
C ALA A 186 -11.22 7.30 4.85
N TRP A 187 -10.47 7.69 3.84
CA TRP A 187 -10.99 8.29 2.62
C TRP A 187 -10.43 7.59 1.40
N LEU A 188 -11.32 7.04 0.58
CA LEU A 188 -10.98 6.39 -0.67
C LEU A 188 -10.94 7.39 -1.81
N TRP A 189 -10.03 7.17 -2.75
CA TRP A 189 -9.86 8.01 -3.91
C TRP A 189 -9.36 7.22 -5.12
N TYR A 190 -9.82 7.61 -6.30
CA TYR A 190 -9.23 7.18 -7.57
C TYR A 190 -8.39 8.31 -8.15
N PRO A 191 -7.05 8.27 -8.05
CA PRO A 191 -6.17 9.32 -8.56
C PRO A 191 -6.42 9.65 -10.02
N GLY A 192 -6.67 10.94 -10.32
CA GLY A 192 -6.99 11.41 -11.66
C GLY A 192 -8.44 11.18 -12.11
N SER A 193 -9.31 10.72 -11.22
CA SER A 193 -10.77 10.62 -11.47
C SER A 193 -11.52 11.69 -10.69
N PRO A 194 -12.50 12.37 -11.28
CA PRO A 194 -13.35 13.32 -10.57
C PRO A 194 -14.39 12.65 -9.66
N VAL A 195 -14.53 11.33 -9.75
CA VAL A 195 -15.52 10.55 -8.98
C VAL A 195 -14.79 9.55 -8.10
N GLY A 196 -15.09 9.56 -6.82
CA GLY A 196 -14.56 8.64 -5.83
C GLY A 196 -15.12 7.20 -5.96
N PRO A 197 -14.47 6.23 -5.30
CA PRO A 197 -14.96 4.86 -5.21
C PRO A 197 -16.34 4.80 -4.54
N ARG A 198 -17.22 3.93 -5.04
CA ARG A 198 -18.48 3.63 -4.33
C ARG A 198 -18.17 2.74 -3.13
N VAL A 199 -18.69 3.13 -1.98
CA VAL A 199 -18.69 2.31 -0.78
C VAL A 199 -20.12 1.85 -0.57
N ASP A 200 -20.37 0.55 -0.60
CA ASP A 200 -21.64 0.00 -0.18
C ASP A 200 -21.77 0.27 1.33
N SER A 201 -22.50 1.32 1.67
CA SER A 201 -22.91 1.58 3.02
C SER A 201 -23.93 0.52 3.38
N GLY A 202 -23.47 -0.60 3.94
CA GLY A 202 -24.29 -1.65 4.51
C GLY A 202 -25.13 -1.09 5.67
N ARG A 203 -26.22 -0.37 5.34
CA ARG A 203 -27.34 -0.21 6.26
C ARG A 203 -28.04 -1.55 6.30
N GLY A 204 -27.95 -2.19 7.47
CA GLY A 204 -28.66 -3.42 7.75
C GLY A 204 -30.13 -3.32 7.40
N SER A 205 -30.58 -4.14 6.50
CA SER A 205 -31.91 -4.69 6.45
C SER A 205 -31.74 -6.21 6.44
N GLY A 206 -32.38 -6.82 7.42
CA GLY A 206 -32.16 -8.17 7.84
C GLY A 206 -32.47 -9.24 6.81
N SER A 207 -32.06 -10.44 7.19
CA SER A 207 -32.42 -11.76 6.65
C SER A 207 -32.09 -12.02 5.17
N GLY A 208 -30.92 -12.55 4.95
CA GLY A 208 -30.50 -13.19 3.71
C GLY A 208 -29.21 -13.95 3.99
N GLU A 209 -29.24 -15.25 3.85
CA GLU A 209 -28.17 -16.21 4.07
C GLU A 209 -26.79 -15.66 3.67
N GLN A 210 -25.87 -15.59 4.61
CA GLN A 210 -24.45 -15.47 4.34
C GLN A 210 -24.04 -16.68 3.47
N PRO A 211 -23.41 -16.44 2.32
CA PRO A 211 -22.63 -17.51 1.70
C PRO A 211 -21.53 -17.85 2.71
N ALA A 212 -21.47 -19.10 3.14
CA ALA A 212 -20.45 -19.62 4.02
C ALA A 212 -19.07 -19.20 3.49
N GLU A 213 -18.31 -18.48 4.31
CA GLU A 213 -16.88 -18.29 4.04
C GLU A 213 -16.28 -19.68 3.85
N PRO A 214 -15.48 -19.89 2.79
CA PRO A 214 -14.75 -21.14 2.68
C PRO A 214 -13.85 -21.24 3.91
N GLU A 215 -14.06 -22.27 4.71
CA GLU A 215 -13.21 -22.58 5.85
C GLU A 215 -11.73 -22.47 5.45
N PRO A 216 -10.87 -21.89 6.29
CA PRO A 216 -9.46 -21.80 5.98
C PRO A 216 -8.95 -23.21 5.76
N ARG A 217 -8.57 -23.52 4.52
CA ARG A 217 -7.92 -24.78 4.20
C ARG A 217 -6.72 -24.90 5.13
N SER A 218 -6.74 -25.90 5.99
CA SER A 218 -5.61 -26.27 6.83
C SER A 218 -4.43 -26.59 5.89
N VAL A 219 -3.42 -25.73 5.91
CA VAL A 219 -2.18 -25.98 5.19
C VAL A 219 -1.31 -26.81 6.12
N GLU A 220 -1.26 -28.13 5.91
CA GLU A 220 -0.26 -28.97 6.54
C GLU A 220 1.08 -28.75 5.84
N GLN A 221 2.02 -28.15 6.57
CA GLN A 221 3.39 -27.97 6.10
C GLN A 221 4.28 -29.04 6.72
N LEU A 222 4.66 -30.03 5.92
CA LEU A 222 5.61 -31.07 6.35
C LEU A 222 7.04 -30.64 6.03
N VAL A 223 7.80 -30.29 7.07
CA VAL A 223 9.21 -29.91 6.95
C VAL A 223 10.06 -31.05 7.49
N ARG A 224 10.96 -31.61 6.63
CA ARG A 224 11.88 -32.68 7.00
C ARG A 224 13.31 -32.19 6.86
N ALA A 225 14.11 -32.36 7.93
CA ALA A 225 15.54 -32.21 7.85
C ALA A 225 16.18 -33.60 8.01
N SER A 226 17.20 -33.93 7.22
CA SER A 226 17.99 -35.18 7.33
C SER A 226 19.47 -34.84 7.49
N GLY A 227 20.18 -35.61 8.28
CA GLY A 227 21.58 -35.37 8.62
C GLY A 227 21.76 -34.18 9.58
N ASN A 228 22.85 -33.43 9.45
CA ASN A 228 23.12 -32.21 10.27
C ASN A 228 22.40 -30.95 9.76
N GLY A 229 21.36 -31.10 8.95
CA GLY A 229 20.60 -29.99 8.40
C GLY A 229 19.57 -29.43 9.38
N THR A 230 19.37 -28.12 9.34
CA THR A 230 18.32 -27.42 10.10
C THR A 230 17.19 -27.05 9.15
N ALA A 231 15.96 -27.40 9.52
CA ALA A 231 14.77 -27.08 8.73
C ALA A 231 13.98 -25.96 9.42
N PHE A 232 13.53 -24.97 8.63
CA PHE A 232 12.73 -23.87 9.10
C PHE A 232 11.42 -23.80 8.33
N ALA A 233 10.32 -23.57 9.05
CA ALA A 233 9.01 -23.35 8.44
C ALA A 233 8.37 -22.08 9.00
N VAL A 234 7.85 -21.21 8.11
CA VAL A 234 7.09 -20.02 8.49
C VAL A 234 5.79 -19.99 7.70
N HIS A 235 4.66 -20.02 8.41
CA HIS A 235 3.35 -19.93 7.77
C HIS A 235 2.91 -18.46 7.52
N ARG A 236 3.27 -17.54 8.42
CA ARG A 236 3.07 -16.07 8.31
C ARG A 236 4.05 -15.35 9.21
N GLY A 237 4.76 -14.33 8.68
CA GLY A 237 5.67 -13.47 9.45
C GLY A 237 7.10 -13.47 8.95
N ASN A 238 7.95 -12.67 9.59
CA ASN A 238 9.39 -12.60 9.28
C ASN A 238 10.17 -13.51 10.20
N GLN A 239 11.08 -14.31 9.63
CA GLN A 239 12.00 -15.14 10.39
C GLN A 239 13.41 -14.56 10.31
N TYR A 240 14.04 -14.36 11.47
CA TYR A 240 15.44 -13.93 11.59
C TYR A 240 16.30 -15.11 12.02
N VAL A 241 17.27 -15.52 11.20
CA VAL A 241 18.20 -16.60 11.50
C VAL A 241 19.58 -16.01 11.77
N ARG A 242 20.11 -16.20 13.00
CA ARG A 242 21.50 -15.89 13.33
C ARG A 242 22.32 -17.18 13.25
N HIS A 243 23.28 -17.22 12.36
CA HIS A 243 24.32 -18.25 12.40
C HIS A 243 25.42 -17.83 13.38
N ASN A 244 25.56 -18.56 14.48
CA ASN A 244 26.73 -18.46 15.34
C ASN A 244 27.76 -19.47 14.82
N ASN A 245 28.69 -18.99 14.01
CA ASN A 245 29.87 -19.79 13.63
C ASN A 245 30.84 -19.72 14.83
N ARG A 246 30.80 -20.73 15.70
CA ARG A 246 31.92 -20.99 16.61
C ARG A 246 32.88 -21.89 15.85
N GLY A 247 33.97 -21.29 15.35
CA GLY A 247 35.18 -21.99 14.95
C GLY A 247 35.87 -22.59 16.18
#